data_fa5bb5b2ce061a8e595251d1a0470482
#
_entry.id   fa5bb5b2ce061a8e595251d1a0470482
#
_cell.length_a   1.000
_cell.length_b   1.000
_cell.length_c   1.000
_cell.angle_alpha   90.00
_cell.angle_beta   90.00
_cell.angle_gamma   90.00
#
_symmetry.space_group_name_H-M   'P 1'
#
loop_
_entity.id
_entity.type
_entity.pdbx_description
1 polymer ?
#
loop_
_entity_poly.entity_id
_entity_poly.type
_entity_poly.pdbx_seq_one_letter_code
_entity_poly.pdbx_strand_id
1 'polypeptide(L)'
;DPLSGNMPRTDAKGHGLISDVAIKRKIRNRMQDFGCPTFVQAGDRIEDEFRSLEKRFSNQFTSKDSDAEIEEKANQLWLDVRSFGQVFTYLKKSIGVRGPVSLNMAKSLEPIVISSLQITRSTNGMEAKNESGRSSDTMGTKHFVDYGIYLIKGSINPNFAEKTGFSDEDAEVIKKALISLFENDASSARPEGSMRVREVFWFTHSNKLGNVSSARVFDLFEFDKEKQDKDSYEDYAIHLNQEKLAEYETKGLKVDILEGL
;
A
#
# COMPACT_ATOMS: atom_id res chain seq x y z
N ASP A 1 -10.90 5.14 -9.63
CA ASP A 1 -10.94 3.97 -10.52
C ASP A 1 -11.15 4.43 -11.96
N PRO A 2 -10.14 4.26 -12.85
CA PRO A 2 -10.25 4.71 -14.25
C PRO A 2 -11.43 4.08 -15.01
N LEU A 3 -11.81 2.86 -14.65
CA LEU A 3 -12.93 2.15 -15.29
C LEU A 3 -14.32 2.63 -14.81
N SER A 4 -14.35 3.42 -13.75
CA SER A 4 -15.57 3.99 -13.17
C SER A 4 -15.54 5.52 -13.20
N GLY A 5 -15.09 6.12 -14.30
CA GLY A 5 -15.06 7.58 -14.47
C GLY A 5 -14.17 8.31 -13.46
N ASN A 6 -13.11 7.68 -12.98
CA ASN A 6 -12.21 8.17 -11.94
C ASN A 6 -12.87 8.37 -10.55
N MET A 7 -14.02 7.76 -10.31
CA MET A 7 -14.64 7.76 -9.00
C MET A 7 -13.76 7.06 -7.97
N PRO A 8 -13.69 7.53 -6.72
CA PRO A 8 -13.17 6.77 -5.60
C PRO A 8 -13.86 5.41 -5.50
N ARG A 9 -13.10 4.38 -5.16
CA ARG A 9 -13.62 3.02 -5.08
C ARG A 9 -14.34 2.80 -3.75
N THR A 10 -15.54 2.20 -3.81
CA THR A 10 -16.34 1.86 -2.63
C THR A 10 -16.82 0.41 -2.70
N ASP A 11 -17.19 -0.14 -1.55
CA ASP A 11 -17.98 -1.38 -1.48
C ASP A 11 -19.49 -1.10 -1.64
N ALA A 12 -20.29 -2.16 -1.63
CA ALA A 12 -21.75 -2.06 -1.77
C ALA A 12 -22.45 -1.30 -0.61
N LYS A 13 -21.75 -1.08 0.51
CA LYS A 13 -22.25 -0.33 1.66
C LYS A 13 -21.73 1.11 1.73
N GLY A 14 -20.99 1.54 0.70
CA GLY A 14 -20.45 2.90 0.62
C GLY A 14 -19.10 3.10 1.35
N HIS A 15 -18.50 2.06 1.93
CA HIS A 15 -17.18 2.19 2.52
C HIS A 15 -16.12 2.37 1.45
N GLY A 16 -15.23 3.34 1.63
CA GLY A 16 -14.09 3.57 0.75
C GLY A 16 -13.07 2.43 0.79
N LEU A 17 -12.49 2.14 -0.36
CA LEU A 17 -11.55 1.04 -0.53
C LEU A 17 -10.22 1.54 -1.11
N ILE A 18 -9.09 1.07 -0.52
CA ILE A 18 -7.76 1.22 -1.10
C ILE A 18 -7.21 -0.19 -1.35
N SER A 19 -6.83 -0.48 -2.59
CA SER A 19 -6.32 -1.83 -2.93
C SER A 19 -4.99 -2.11 -2.22
N ASP A 20 -4.76 -3.38 -1.91
CA ASP A 20 -3.49 -3.87 -1.35
C ASP A 20 -2.30 -3.56 -2.28
N VAL A 21 -2.50 -3.62 -3.59
CA VAL A 21 -1.46 -3.28 -4.57
C VAL A 21 -1.11 -1.78 -4.55
N ALA A 22 -2.08 -0.90 -4.26
CA ALA A 22 -1.82 0.52 -4.07
C ALA A 22 -0.98 0.76 -2.81
N ILE A 23 -1.29 0.07 -1.71
CA ILE A 23 -0.51 0.14 -0.46
C ILE A 23 0.90 -0.41 -0.69
N LYS A 24 1.05 -1.57 -1.33
CA LYS A 24 2.35 -2.15 -1.69
C LYS A 24 3.17 -1.22 -2.58
N ARG A 25 2.51 -0.47 -3.49
CA ARG A 25 3.19 0.56 -4.30
C ARG A 25 3.82 1.62 -3.41
N LYS A 26 3.08 2.13 -2.43
CA LYS A 26 3.59 3.16 -1.50
C LYS A 26 4.72 2.64 -0.62
N ILE A 27 4.61 1.41 -0.13
CA ILE A 27 5.70 0.76 0.61
C ILE A 27 6.96 0.65 -0.28
N ARG A 28 6.82 0.26 -1.57
CA ARG A 28 7.96 0.22 -2.50
C ARG A 28 8.57 1.61 -2.73
N ASN A 29 7.75 2.65 -2.83
CA ASN A 29 8.24 4.01 -2.95
C ASN A 29 9.08 4.39 -1.72
N ARG A 30 8.61 4.05 -0.51
CA ARG A 30 9.39 4.28 0.72
C ARG A 30 10.63 3.41 0.81
N MET A 31 10.59 2.15 0.34
CA MET A 31 11.78 1.31 0.23
C MET A 31 12.86 2.00 -0.64
N GLN A 32 12.48 2.55 -1.79
CA GLN A 32 13.38 3.31 -2.65
C GLN A 32 13.92 4.56 -1.94
N ASP A 33 13.06 5.35 -1.28
CA ASP A 33 13.47 6.52 -0.51
C ASP A 33 14.49 6.16 0.61
N PHE A 34 14.45 4.93 1.12
CA PHE A 34 15.43 4.40 2.08
C PHE A 34 16.66 3.78 1.42
N GLY A 35 16.77 3.84 0.09
CA GLY A 35 17.88 3.27 -0.66
C GLY A 35 17.83 1.75 -0.82
N CYS A 36 16.67 1.11 -0.60
CA CYS A 36 16.51 -0.33 -0.77
C CYS A 36 16.19 -0.67 -2.23
N PRO A 37 16.93 -1.59 -2.87
CA PRO A 37 16.66 -1.98 -4.25
C PRO A 37 15.28 -2.64 -4.39
N THR A 38 14.52 -2.23 -5.40
CA THR A 38 13.21 -2.79 -5.73
C THR A 38 13.14 -3.24 -7.20
N PHE A 39 12.44 -4.36 -7.44
CA PHE A 39 12.18 -4.85 -8.79
C PHE A 39 11.09 -4.03 -9.48
N VAL A 40 9.99 -3.77 -8.77
CA VAL A 40 8.84 -3.05 -9.32
C VAL A 40 8.96 -1.58 -9.00
N GLN A 41 9.44 -0.80 -9.94
CA GLN A 41 9.60 0.65 -9.84
C GLN A 41 8.52 1.38 -10.65
N ALA A 42 8.01 2.49 -10.13
CA ALA A 42 7.10 3.35 -10.88
C ALA A 42 7.84 4.12 -11.97
N GLY A 43 7.16 4.49 -13.05
CA GLY A 43 7.79 5.12 -14.21
C GLY A 43 8.46 6.47 -13.94
N ASP A 44 8.01 7.18 -12.91
CA ASP A 44 8.56 8.44 -12.39
C ASP A 44 9.61 8.26 -11.29
N ARG A 45 9.86 6.99 -10.87
CA ARG A 45 10.80 6.62 -9.81
C ARG A 45 11.78 5.53 -10.27
N ILE A 46 12.17 5.55 -11.55
CA ILE A 46 13.15 4.61 -12.10
C ILE A 46 14.54 5.02 -11.62
N GLU A 47 15.21 4.15 -10.88
CA GLU A 47 16.57 4.33 -10.35
C GLU A 47 17.63 3.68 -11.24
N ASP A 48 17.21 2.80 -12.14
CA ASP A 48 18.06 2.17 -13.13
C ASP A 48 17.64 2.59 -14.56
N GLU A 49 18.35 2.13 -15.58
CA GLU A 49 18.06 2.48 -16.98
C GLU A 49 16.87 1.68 -17.56
N PHE A 50 16.23 0.80 -16.78
CA PHE A 50 15.26 -0.16 -17.27
C PHE A 50 13.82 0.33 -17.08
N ARG A 51 13.14 0.64 -18.18
CA ARG A 51 11.74 1.10 -18.17
C ARG A 51 10.72 -0.06 -18.15
N SER A 52 11.16 -1.32 -18.21
CA SER A 52 10.27 -2.47 -18.15
C SER A 52 10.81 -3.53 -17.19
N LEU A 53 9.89 -4.26 -16.56
CA LEU A 53 10.24 -5.38 -15.68
C LEU A 53 10.99 -6.48 -16.44
N GLU A 54 10.62 -6.73 -17.70
CA GLU A 54 11.31 -7.71 -18.56
C GLU A 54 12.78 -7.34 -18.77
N LYS A 55 13.08 -6.07 -19.09
CA LYS A 55 14.48 -5.64 -19.28
C LYS A 55 15.27 -5.70 -17.98
N ARG A 56 14.67 -5.28 -16.86
CA ARG A 56 15.31 -5.36 -15.53
C ARG A 56 15.60 -6.80 -15.15
N PHE A 57 14.68 -7.71 -15.43
CA PHE A 57 14.87 -9.15 -15.23
C PHE A 57 15.98 -9.69 -16.14
N SER A 58 15.90 -9.45 -17.44
CA SER A 58 16.83 -9.98 -18.43
C SER A 58 18.25 -9.41 -18.32
N ASN A 59 18.43 -8.29 -17.63
CA ASN A 59 19.76 -7.76 -17.30
C ASN A 59 20.45 -8.60 -16.20
N GLN A 60 19.70 -9.30 -15.37
CA GLN A 60 20.22 -10.09 -14.25
C GLN A 60 20.26 -11.59 -14.55
N PHE A 61 19.38 -12.05 -15.45
CA PHE A 61 19.15 -13.46 -15.70
C PHE A 61 19.16 -13.80 -17.18
N THR A 62 19.48 -15.05 -17.47
CA THR A 62 19.46 -15.64 -18.82
C THR A 62 18.53 -16.85 -18.88
N SER A 63 18.23 -17.34 -20.08
CA SER A 63 17.42 -18.55 -20.26
C SER A 63 18.12 -19.83 -19.75
N LYS A 64 19.45 -19.76 -19.47
CA LYS A 64 20.24 -20.88 -18.98
C LYS A 64 20.19 -21.06 -17.48
N ASP A 65 19.88 -19.99 -16.75
CA ASP A 65 19.79 -20.02 -15.28
C ASP A 65 18.62 -20.90 -14.87
N SER A 66 18.79 -21.74 -13.86
CA SER A 66 17.71 -22.56 -13.32
C SER A 66 16.68 -21.70 -12.57
N ASP A 67 15.48 -22.23 -12.40
CA ASP A 67 14.40 -21.49 -11.69
C ASP A 67 14.78 -21.23 -10.22
N ALA A 68 15.48 -22.17 -9.58
CA ALA A 68 15.97 -22.02 -8.21
C ALA A 68 17.05 -20.93 -8.08
N GLU A 69 18.01 -20.86 -9.01
CA GLU A 69 19.02 -19.80 -9.03
C GLU A 69 18.41 -18.42 -9.25
N ILE A 70 17.39 -18.34 -10.12
CA ILE A 70 16.66 -17.09 -10.36
C ILE A 70 15.91 -16.66 -9.10
N GLU A 71 15.19 -17.59 -8.46
CA GLU A 71 14.44 -17.30 -7.23
C GLU A 71 15.36 -16.80 -6.11
N GLU A 72 16.46 -17.52 -5.85
CA GLU A 72 17.44 -17.15 -4.82
C GLU A 72 18.05 -15.78 -5.11
N LYS A 73 18.58 -15.56 -6.30
CA LYS A 73 19.22 -14.29 -6.66
C LYS A 73 18.23 -13.13 -6.69
N ALA A 74 17.00 -13.34 -7.15
CA ALA A 74 15.97 -12.31 -7.16
C ALA A 74 15.60 -11.86 -5.73
N ASN A 75 15.50 -12.78 -4.79
CA ASN A 75 15.29 -12.49 -3.39
C ASN A 75 16.48 -11.73 -2.76
N GLN A 76 17.70 -12.05 -3.16
CA GLN A 76 18.89 -11.30 -2.70
C GLN A 76 18.94 -9.88 -3.27
N LEU A 77 18.62 -9.71 -4.54
CA LEU A 77 18.71 -8.44 -5.24
C LEU A 77 17.64 -7.43 -4.84
N TRP A 78 16.38 -7.86 -4.63
CA TRP A 78 15.25 -6.96 -4.53
C TRP A 78 14.44 -7.18 -3.26
N LEU A 79 14.40 -6.16 -2.42
CA LEU A 79 13.66 -6.20 -1.16
C LEU A 79 12.16 -6.45 -1.37
N ASP A 80 11.56 -5.84 -2.38
CA ASP A 80 10.13 -6.01 -2.65
C ASP A 80 9.78 -7.41 -3.16
N VAL A 81 10.70 -8.10 -3.83
CA VAL A 81 10.53 -9.50 -4.24
C VAL A 81 10.53 -10.40 -3.01
N ARG A 82 11.56 -10.33 -2.17
CA ARG A 82 11.62 -11.17 -0.97
C ARG A 82 10.55 -10.82 0.07
N SER A 83 9.99 -9.60 0.02
CA SER A 83 8.90 -9.16 0.93
C SER A 83 7.52 -9.59 0.46
N PHE A 84 7.16 -9.25 -0.79
CA PHE A 84 5.80 -9.42 -1.32
C PHE A 84 5.65 -10.61 -2.27
N GLY A 85 6.77 -11.15 -2.73
CA GLY A 85 6.81 -12.11 -3.81
C GLY A 85 6.65 -11.47 -5.19
N GLN A 86 6.88 -12.27 -6.23
CA GLN A 86 6.78 -11.87 -7.62
C GLN A 86 6.54 -13.08 -8.50
N VAL A 87 5.80 -12.90 -9.58
CA VAL A 87 5.71 -13.88 -10.67
C VAL A 87 6.55 -13.37 -11.84
N PHE A 88 7.57 -14.13 -12.23
CA PHE A 88 8.41 -13.83 -13.39
C PHE A 88 7.95 -14.66 -14.58
N THR A 89 7.49 -14.01 -15.64
CA THR A 89 7.01 -14.63 -16.87
C THR A 89 7.90 -14.23 -18.06
N TYR A 90 9.21 -14.21 -17.84
CA TYR A 90 10.19 -13.75 -18.83
C TYR A 90 11.11 -14.89 -19.26
N LEU A 91 11.80 -14.75 -20.41
CA LEU A 91 12.72 -15.73 -20.96
C LEU A 91 12.10 -17.13 -21.15
N LYS A 92 10.79 -17.20 -21.46
CA LYS A 92 10.01 -18.45 -21.59
C LYS A 92 9.94 -19.27 -20.29
N LYS A 93 10.10 -18.62 -19.13
CA LYS A 93 9.97 -19.21 -17.79
C LYS A 93 8.71 -18.70 -17.11
N SER A 94 8.23 -19.44 -16.11
CA SER A 94 7.15 -19.02 -15.21
C SER A 94 7.54 -19.41 -13.80
N ILE A 95 8.06 -18.44 -13.04
CA ILE A 95 8.63 -18.64 -11.70
C ILE A 95 7.80 -17.80 -10.72
N GLY A 96 7.26 -18.42 -9.70
CA GLY A 96 6.47 -17.78 -8.66
C GLY A 96 7.22 -17.72 -7.32
N VAL A 97 7.62 -16.54 -6.88
CA VAL A 97 8.13 -16.30 -5.54
C VAL A 97 6.99 -15.88 -4.63
N ARG A 98 6.84 -16.51 -3.48
CA ARG A 98 5.86 -16.16 -2.47
C ARG A 98 6.52 -15.47 -1.29
N GLY A 99 6.28 -14.17 -1.13
CA GLY A 99 6.81 -13.41 -0.01
C GLY A 99 6.02 -13.58 1.30
N PRO A 100 6.63 -13.22 2.43
CA PRO A 100 6.04 -13.31 3.76
C PRO A 100 5.02 -12.20 4.07
N VAL A 101 5.14 -11.03 3.43
CA VAL A 101 4.32 -9.85 3.75
C VAL A 101 3.00 -9.90 3.01
N SER A 102 1.92 -10.01 3.75
CA SER A 102 0.54 -10.03 3.25
C SER A 102 -0.20 -8.80 3.72
N LEU A 103 -0.89 -8.12 2.82
CA LEU A 103 -1.72 -6.96 3.11
C LEU A 103 -3.13 -7.20 2.60
N ASN A 104 -4.11 -6.81 3.38
CA ASN A 104 -5.51 -6.79 2.96
C ASN A 104 -5.82 -5.47 2.24
N MET A 105 -6.90 -5.46 1.48
CA MET A 105 -7.50 -4.22 0.99
C MET A 105 -7.85 -3.33 2.20
N ALA A 106 -7.43 -2.08 2.18
CA ALA A 106 -7.84 -1.12 3.20
C ALA A 106 -9.30 -0.75 3.00
N LYS A 107 -10.00 -0.57 4.10
CA LYS A 107 -11.41 -0.20 4.11
C LYS A 107 -11.63 0.93 5.10
N SER A 108 -12.47 1.91 4.72
CA SER A 108 -12.86 2.98 5.64
C SER A 108 -13.68 2.43 6.80
N LEU A 109 -13.53 3.02 7.98
CA LEU A 109 -14.25 2.59 9.19
C LEU A 109 -15.76 2.81 9.04
N GLU A 110 -16.16 3.86 8.31
CA GLU A 110 -17.54 4.23 8.00
C GLU A 110 -17.71 4.47 6.49
N PRO A 111 -18.95 4.49 5.98
CA PRO A 111 -19.24 4.93 4.63
C PRO A 111 -18.67 6.32 4.37
N ILE A 112 -18.10 6.53 3.19
CA ILE A 112 -17.47 7.81 2.80
C ILE A 112 -18.43 8.67 1.97
N VAL A 113 -18.25 9.98 2.04
CA VAL A 113 -18.88 10.95 1.14
C VAL A 113 -17.93 11.26 0.00
N ILE A 114 -18.44 11.17 -1.23
CA ILE A 114 -17.69 11.48 -2.45
C ILE A 114 -18.25 12.76 -3.03
N SER A 115 -17.42 13.80 -3.06
CA SER A 115 -17.71 15.04 -3.74
C SER A 115 -17.28 15.00 -5.19
N SER A 116 -18.09 15.59 -6.06
CA SER A 116 -17.87 15.68 -7.50
C SER A 116 -17.95 17.11 -7.96
N LEU A 117 -16.86 17.64 -8.51
CA LEU A 117 -16.79 19.00 -9.01
C LEU A 117 -16.52 19.01 -10.52
N GLN A 118 -17.28 19.79 -11.24
CA GLN A 118 -16.98 20.08 -12.63
C GLN A 118 -15.84 21.11 -12.70
N ILE A 119 -14.85 20.81 -13.52
CA ILE A 119 -13.72 21.69 -13.78
C ILE A 119 -13.66 22.01 -15.27
N THR A 120 -13.23 23.22 -15.58
CA THR A 120 -13.00 23.68 -16.93
C THR A 120 -11.54 24.07 -17.14
N ARG A 121 -11.04 23.84 -18.33
CA ARG A 121 -9.69 24.27 -18.69
C ARG A 121 -9.71 25.78 -18.98
N SER A 122 -8.74 26.51 -18.43
CA SER A 122 -8.60 27.96 -18.65
C SER A 122 -7.95 28.32 -19.98
N THR A 123 -7.35 27.35 -20.68
CA THR A 123 -6.68 27.57 -21.97
C THR A 123 -7.07 26.51 -22.98
N ASN A 124 -7.05 26.84 -24.27
CA ASN A 124 -7.30 25.88 -25.32
C ASN A 124 -6.18 24.85 -25.41
N GLY A 125 -6.53 23.58 -25.53
CA GLY A 125 -5.56 22.48 -25.68
C GLY A 125 -5.15 22.20 -27.12
N MET A 126 -5.82 22.81 -28.10
CA MET A 126 -5.55 22.67 -29.53
C MET A 126 -5.75 24.03 -30.22
N GLU A 127 -5.04 24.25 -31.33
CA GLU A 127 -5.24 25.43 -32.16
C GLU A 127 -6.68 25.45 -32.75
N ALA A 128 -7.22 26.65 -32.84
CA ALA A 128 -8.53 26.85 -33.48
C ALA A 128 -8.43 26.51 -34.97
N LYS A 129 -9.37 25.72 -35.47
CA LYS A 129 -9.45 25.39 -36.92
C LYS A 129 -10.05 26.52 -37.75
N ASN A 130 -10.68 27.53 -37.15
CA ASN A 130 -11.36 28.64 -37.77
C ASN A 130 -11.00 29.95 -37.06
N GLU A 131 -11.13 31.10 -37.76
CA GLU A 131 -10.84 32.45 -37.25
C GLU A 131 -11.69 32.89 -36.05
N SER A 132 -12.87 32.24 -35.83
CA SER A 132 -13.72 32.51 -34.67
C SER A 132 -13.20 32.02 -33.34
N GLY A 133 -12.04 31.32 -33.30
CA GLY A 133 -11.48 30.77 -32.11
C GLY A 133 -12.27 29.58 -31.55
N ARG A 134 -11.64 28.77 -30.71
CA ARG A 134 -12.30 27.71 -29.99
C ARG A 134 -12.51 28.19 -28.54
N SER A 135 -13.75 28.09 -28.05
CA SER A 135 -13.98 28.40 -26.63
C SER A 135 -13.22 27.42 -25.73
N SER A 136 -12.89 27.86 -24.53
CA SER A 136 -12.16 27.04 -23.52
C SER A 136 -13.07 26.03 -22.80
N ASP A 137 -13.89 25.34 -23.57
CA ASP A 137 -14.99 24.49 -23.11
C ASP A 137 -14.62 23.01 -22.87
N THR A 138 -13.32 22.70 -22.75
CA THR A 138 -12.91 21.37 -22.31
C THR A 138 -13.25 21.20 -20.84
N MET A 139 -14.33 20.51 -20.58
CA MET A 139 -14.82 20.20 -19.25
C MET A 139 -14.27 18.86 -18.77
N GLY A 140 -14.05 18.74 -17.48
CA GLY A 140 -13.73 17.51 -16.78
C GLY A 140 -14.45 17.46 -15.44
N THR A 141 -14.52 16.28 -14.86
CA THR A 141 -15.05 16.12 -13.50
C THR A 141 -13.95 15.61 -12.59
N LYS A 142 -13.80 16.23 -11.43
CA LYS A 142 -12.91 15.78 -10.37
C LYS A 142 -13.75 15.18 -9.25
N HIS A 143 -13.40 13.96 -8.85
CA HIS A 143 -14.04 13.26 -7.75
C HIS A 143 -13.01 13.08 -6.61
N PHE A 144 -13.45 13.25 -5.38
CA PHE A 144 -12.60 13.03 -4.21
C PHE A 144 -13.44 12.62 -2.99
N VAL A 145 -12.78 11.96 -2.05
CA VAL A 145 -13.36 11.64 -0.75
C VAL A 145 -13.21 12.85 0.15
N ASP A 146 -14.30 13.31 0.75
CA ASP A 146 -14.27 14.49 1.62
C ASP A 146 -13.45 14.20 2.87
N TYR A 147 -13.76 13.09 3.54
CA TYR A 147 -13.06 12.63 4.74
C TYR A 147 -13.22 11.10 4.88
N GLY A 148 -12.25 10.45 5.52
CA GLY A 148 -12.37 9.04 5.86
C GLY A 148 -11.13 8.48 6.57
N ILE A 149 -11.36 7.61 7.54
CA ILE A 149 -10.30 6.84 8.22
C ILE A 149 -10.32 5.43 7.67
N TYR A 150 -9.16 4.99 7.18
CA TYR A 150 -8.99 3.69 6.54
C TYR A 150 -8.15 2.78 7.41
N LEU A 151 -8.63 1.56 7.62
CA LEU A 151 -7.91 0.52 8.32
C LEU A 151 -7.19 -0.40 7.33
N ILE A 152 -5.87 -0.45 7.43
CA ILE A 152 -5.01 -1.39 6.71
C ILE A 152 -4.67 -2.54 7.67
N LYS A 153 -4.87 -3.78 7.25
CA LYS A 153 -4.47 -4.97 8.01
C LYS A 153 -3.43 -5.75 7.22
N GLY A 154 -2.45 -6.31 7.91
CA GLY A 154 -1.42 -7.10 7.27
C GLY A 154 -0.75 -8.07 8.25
N SER A 155 0.08 -8.95 7.71
CA SER A 155 0.85 -9.90 8.50
C SER A 155 2.15 -10.26 7.79
N ILE A 156 3.15 -10.65 8.58
CA ILE A 156 4.41 -11.20 8.11
C ILE A 156 4.47 -12.66 8.59
N ASN A 157 4.60 -13.59 7.63
CA ASN A 157 4.63 -15.02 7.92
C ASN A 157 6.09 -15.53 7.96
N PRO A 158 6.61 -15.96 9.13
CA PRO A 158 8.00 -16.40 9.26
C PRO A 158 8.36 -17.62 8.40
N ASN A 159 7.41 -18.53 8.12
CA ASN A 159 7.67 -19.70 7.29
C ASN A 159 7.94 -19.32 5.82
N PHE A 160 7.36 -18.23 5.33
CA PHE A 160 7.69 -17.68 4.00
C PHE A 160 8.92 -16.78 4.05
N ALA A 161 9.16 -16.08 5.16
CA ALA A 161 10.37 -15.29 5.39
C ALA A 161 11.63 -16.16 5.28
N GLU A 162 11.64 -17.33 5.90
CA GLU A 162 12.75 -18.28 5.79
C GLU A 162 13.03 -18.73 4.35
N LYS A 163 12.00 -18.85 3.51
CA LYS A 163 12.16 -19.27 2.11
C LYS A 163 12.73 -18.17 1.22
N THR A 164 12.41 -16.91 1.50
CA THR A 164 12.84 -15.77 0.69
C THR A 164 14.08 -15.08 1.24
N GLY A 165 14.53 -15.45 2.45
CA GLY A 165 15.60 -14.76 3.16
C GLY A 165 15.19 -13.40 3.72
N PHE A 166 13.89 -13.16 3.89
CA PHE A 166 13.36 -11.94 4.53
C PHE A 166 13.74 -11.94 6.01
N SER A 167 14.40 -10.88 6.45
CA SER A 167 14.99 -10.75 7.80
C SER A 167 14.18 -9.83 8.73
N ASP A 168 14.61 -9.76 10.00
CA ASP A 168 14.05 -8.81 10.97
C ASP A 168 14.37 -7.36 10.58
N GLU A 169 15.54 -7.11 9.96
CA GLU A 169 15.90 -5.80 9.41
C GLU A 169 14.97 -5.40 8.26
N ASP A 170 14.59 -6.33 7.41
CA ASP A 170 13.58 -6.10 6.36
C ASP A 170 12.21 -5.79 6.96
N ALA A 171 11.84 -6.44 8.06
CA ALA A 171 10.61 -6.15 8.80
C ALA A 171 10.61 -4.72 9.38
N GLU A 172 11.77 -4.26 9.90
CA GLU A 172 11.92 -2.87 10.36
C GLU A 172 11.82 -1.86 9.20
N VAL A 173 12.29 -2.20 8.00
CA VAL A 173 12.08 -1.36 6.80
C VAL A 173 10.59 -1.27 6.46
N ILE A 174 9.85 -2.38 6.49
CA ILE A 174 8.38 -2.38 6.28
C ILE A 174 7.69 -1.52 7.34
N LYS A 175 8.06 -1.67 8.63
CA LYS A 175 7.52 -0.90 9.75
C LYS A 175 7.72 0.61 9.55
N LYS A 176 8.95 1.03 9.20
CA LYS A 176 9.28 2.43 8.89
C LYS A 176 8.51 2.94 7.66
N ALA A 177 8.37 2.11 6.63
CA ALA A 177 7.61 2.46 5.44
C ALA A 177 6.12 2.67 5.74
N LEU A 178 5.53 1.87 6.65
CA LEU A 178 4.14 2.03 7.08
C LEU A 178 3.92 3.33 7.85
N ILE A 179 4.83 3.71 8.77
CA ILE A 179 4.74 4.95 9.54
C ILE A 179 4.75 6.19 8.62
N SER A 180 5.53 6.14 7.56
CA SER A 180 5.75 7.23 6.60
C SER A 180 5.14 6.99 5.22
N LEU A 181 4.04 6.24 5.14
CA LEU A 181 3.51 5.67 3.90
C LEU A 181 3.18 6.71 2.82
N PHE A 182 2.81 7.91 3.21
CA PHE A 182 2.38 8.99 2.31
C PHE A 182 3.41 10.10 2.15
N GLU A 183 4.58 9.97 2.77
CA GLU A 183 5.68 10.90 2.56
C GLU A 183 6.26 10.76 1.15
N ASN A 184 6.53 11.90 0.49
CA ASN A 184 7.05 11.96 -0.87
C ASN A 184 6.19 11.14 -1.88
N ASP A 185 4.84 11.16 -1.70
CA ASP A 185 3.88 10.37 -2.49
C ASP A 185 2.76 11.24 -3.10
N ALA A 186 3.01 12.53 -3.26
CA ALA A 186 2.02 13.45 -3.84
C ALA A 186 1.70 13.12 -5.31
N SER A 187 0.46 13.34 -5.70
CA SER A 187 0.00 13.25 -7.08
C SER A 187 -1.20 14.19 -7.29
N SER A 188 -1.61 14.38 -8.53
CA SER A 188 -2.81 15.21 -8.83
C SER A 188 -4.09 14.69 -8.15
N ALA A 189 -4.19 13.37 -7.93
CA ALA A 189 -5.30 12.75 -7.21
C ALA A 189 -5.14 12.81 -5.69
N ARG A 190 -3.93 12.97 -5.21
CA ARG A 190 -3.56 13.04 -3.79
C ARG A 190 -2.56 14.17 -3.59
N PRO A 191 -3.03 15.41 -3.42
CA PRO A 191 -2.17 16.53 -3.06
C PRO A 191 -1.41 16.22 -1.77
N GLU A 192 -0.25 16.84 -1.61
CA GLU A 192 0.56 16.68 -0.40
C GLU A 192 -0.25 17.07 0.85
N GLY A 193 -0.13 16.28 1.90
CA GLY A 193 -0.90 16.46 3.14
C GLY A 193 -2.37 15.99 3.07
N SER A 194 -2.86 15.51 1.92
CA SER A 194 -4.24 15.00 1.80
C SER A 194 -4.44 13.62 2.42
N MET A 195 -3.38 12.89 2.66
CA MET A 195 -3.39 11.59 3.34
C MET A 195 -2.22 11.53 4.32
N ARG A 196 -2.44 10.92 5.46
CA ARG A 196 -1.38 10.63 6.43
C ARG A 196 -1.66 9.34 7.19
N VAL A 197 -0.64 8.71 7.70
CA VAL A 197 -0.78 7.64 8.68
C VAL A 197 -1.07 8.28 10.04
N ARG A 198 -2.06 7.77 10.76
CA ARG A 198 -2.34 8.24 12.12
C ARG A 198 -1.59 7.38 13.14
N GLU A 199 -1.78 6.08 13.06
CA GLU A 199 -1.17 5.12 13.98
C GLU A 199 -0.83 3.81 13.26
N VAL A 200 0.22 3.17 13.73
CA VAL A 200 0.60 1.80 13.35
C VAL A 200 0.63 0.94 14.61
N PHE A 201 -0.25 -0.05 14.67
CA PHE A 201 -0.25 -1.07 15.71
C PHE A 201 0.60 -2.24 15.22
N TRP A 202 1.81 -2.37 15.75
CA TRP A 202 2.74 -3.40 15.34
C TRP A 202 2.79 -4.52 16.38
N PHE A 203 2.25 -5.69 16.01
CA PHE A 203 2.18 -6.85 16.88
C PHE A 203 3.32 -7.81 16.60
N THR A 204 4.04 -8.19 17.66
CA THR A 204 5.15 -9.15 17.59
C THR A 204 4.81 -10.39 18.38
N HIS A 205 4.95 -11.55 17.76
CA HIS A 205 4.77 -12.85 18.38
C HIS A 205 6.11 -13.43 18.85
N SER A 206 6.11 -14.17 19.96
CA SER A 206 7.31 -14.81 20.50
C SER A 206 7.65 -16.15 19.82
N ASN A 207 6.79 -16.64 18.93
CA ASN A 207 7.00 -17.89 18.21
C ASN A 207 6.51 -17.82 16.75
N LYS A 208 7.04 -18.70 15.89
CA LYS A 208 6.80 -18.71 14.44
C LYS A 208 5.33 -18.99 14.04
N LEU A 209 4.60 -19.73 14.83
CA LEU A 209 3.19 -20.04 14.54
C LEU A 209 2.25 -18.94 15.03
N GLY A 210 2.78 -18.00 15.81
CA GLY A 210 2.03 -16.94 16.47
C GLY A 210 1.44 -17.40 17.81
N ASN A 211 1.43 -16.50 18.77
CA ASN A 211 0.83 -16.75 20.11
C ASN A 211 -0.69 -16.71 20.06
N VAL A 212 -1.21 -15.94 19.10
CA VAL A 212 -2.64 -15.70 18.85
C VAL A 212 -2.85 -15.64 17.33
N SER A 213 -3.97 -16.15 16.82
CA SER A 213 -4.25 -16.08 15.39
C SER A 213 -4.40 -14.63 14.90
N SER A 214 -3.98 -14.35 13.66
CA SER A 214 -4.06 -13.01 13.06
C SER A 214 -5.48 -12.44 13.10
N ALA A 215 -6.51 -13.28 12.91
CA ALA A 215 -7.90 -12.83 12.99
C ALA A 215 -8.24 -12.25 14.38
N ARG A 216 -7.84 -12.93 15.45
CA ARG A 216 -8.05 -12.46 16.82
C ARG A 216 -7.24 -11.20 17.14
N VAL A 217 -6.03 -11.08 16.60
CA VAL A 217 -5.23 -9.86 16.73
C VAL A 217 -5.93 -8.70 16.03
N PHE A 218 -6.48 -8.92 14.83
CA PHE A 218 -7.24 -7.90 14.11
C PHE A 218 -8.53 -7.49 14.84
N ASP A 219 -9.13 -8.38 15.62
CA ASP A 219 -10.32 -8.11 16.43
C ASP A 219 -10.03 -7.33 17.73
N LEU A 220 -8.76 -7.02 18.03
CA LEU A 220 -8.39 -6.10 19.11
C LEU A 220 -8.72 -4.64 18.78
N PHE A 221 -8.76 -4.29 17.49
CA PHE A 221 -9.02 -2.93 17.05
C PHE A 221 -10.50 -2.58 17.26
N GLU A 222 -10.74 -1.53 18.01
CA GLU A 222 -12.07 -1.00 18.29
C GLU A 222 -12.13 0.51 18.05
N PHE A 223 -13.31 1.03 17.73
CA PHE A 223 -13.57 2.44 17.58
C PHE A 223 -15.03 2.75 17.97
N ASP A 224 -15.32 4.00 18.32
CA ASP A 224 -16.68 4.44 18.64
C ASP A 224 -17.57 4.40 17.38
N LYS A 225 -18.61 3.56 17.42
CA LYS A 225 -19.62 3.42 16.36
C LYS A 225 -20.90 4.19 16.65
N GLU A 226 -21.06 4.71 17.86
CA GLU A 226 -22.31 5.32 18.31
C GLU A 226 -22.33 6.84 18.07
N LYS A 227 -21.16 7.49 18.18
CA LYS A 227 -21.04 8.92 17.91
C LYS A 227 -21.43 9.23 16.46
N GLN A 228 -22.38 10.13 16.30
CA GLN A 228 -22.76 10.71 15.01
C GLN A 228 -21.85 11.91 14.69
N ASP A 229 -21.77 12.29 13.43
CA ASP A 229 -21.07 13.49 12.97
C ASP A 229 -19.60 13.55 13.45
N LYS A 230 -18.81 12.55 13.00
CA LYS A 230 -17.38 12.49 13.27
C LYS A 230 -16.61 13.37 12.27
N ASP A 231 -16.09 14.50 12.77
CA ASP A 231 -15.37 15.49 11.96
C ASP A 231 -13.84 15.40 12.12
N SER A 232 -13.37 14.67 13.13
CA SER A 232 -11.95 14.53 13.44
C SER A 232 -11.56 13.07 13.71
N TYR A 233 -10.26 12.80 13.73
CA TYR A 233 -9.72 11.48 14.07
C TYR A 233 -10.10 11.09 15.52
N GLU A 234 -10.05 12.06 16.41
CA GLU A 234 -10.29 11.90 17.84
C GLU A 234 -11.74 11.45 18.13
N ASP A 235 -12.68 11.83 17.26
CA ASP A 235 -14.10 11.45 17.37
C ASP A 235 -14.34 9.95 17.19
N TYR A 236 -13.40 9.25 16.55
CA TYR A 236 -13.47 7.79 16.39
C TYR A 236 -13.04 7.03 17.65
N ALA A 237 -12.40 7.69 18.62
CA ALA A 237 -11.91 7.07 19.86
C ALA A 237 -11.25 5.69 19.62
N ILE A 238 -10.35 5.64 18.62
CA ILE A 238 -9.68 4.40 18.20
C ILE A 238 -8.83 3.88 19.36
N HIS A 239 -8.96 2.59 19.67
CA HIS A 239 -8.18 1.92 20.72
C HIS A 239 -8.09 0.42 20.48
N LEU A 240 -7.24 -0.25 21.24
CA LEU A 240 -7.22 -1.71 21.32
C LEU A 240 -8.03 -2.16 22.55
N ASN A 241 -8.77 -3.26 22.42
CA ASN A 241 -9.47 -3.89 23.52
C ASN A 241 -8.46 -4.33 24.59
N GLN A 242 -8.41 -3.60 25.71
CA GLN A 242 -7.38 -3.75 26.75
C GLN A 242 -7.47 -5.08 27.48
N GLU A 243 -8.67 -5.60 27.71
CA GLU A 243 -8.88 -6.88 28.40
C GLU A 243 -8.31 -8.04 27.57
N LYS A 244 -8.67 -8.09 26.29
CA LYS A 244 -8.15 -9.13 25.36
C LYS A 244 -6.66 -8.95 25.11
N LEU A 245 -6.17 -7.73 25.01
CA LEU A 245 -4.74 -7.45 24.82
C LEU A 245 -3.95 -7.99 25.99
N ALA A 246 -4.34 -7.69 27.24
CA ALA A 246 -3.70 -8.21 28.43
C ALA A 246 -3.69 -9.75 28.46
N GLU A 247 -4.79 -10.41 28.07
CA GLU A 247 -4.83 -11.87 27.93
C GLU A 247 -3.79 -12.37 26.90
N TYR A 248 -3.66 -11.68 25.76
CA TYR A 248 -2.75 -12.10 24.68
C TYR A 248 -1.27 -11.82 25.02
N GLU A 249 -1.00 -10.78 25.80
CA GLU A 249 0.33 -10.48 26.31
C GLU A 249 0.83 -11.59 27.26
N THR A 250 -0.04 -12.17 28.08
CA THR A 250 0.32 -13.34 28.90
C THR A 250 0.72 -14.55 28.06
N LYS A 251 0.28 -14.63 26.81
CA LYS A 251 0.63 -15.67 25.85
C LYS A 251 1.90 -15.35 25.04
N GLY A 252 2.50 -14.17 25.25
CA GLY A 252 3.73 -13.74 24.59
C GLY A 252 3.54 -12.82 23.37
N LEU A 253 2.33 -12.29 23.14
CA LEU A 253 2.12 -11.22 22.17
C LEU A 253 2.69 -9.91 22.74
N LYS A 254 3.29 -9.08 21.88
CA LYS A 254 3.69 -7.71 22.22
C LYS A 254 3.10 -6.75 21.20
N VAL A 255 2.83 -5.53 21.60
CA VAL A 255 2.37 -4.46 20.70
C VAL A 255 3.21 -3.21 20.88
N ASP A 256 3.64 -2.63 19.77
CA ASP A 256 4.16 -1.27 19.69
C ASP A 256 3.10 -0.41 19.01
N ILE A 257 2.72 0.68 19.64
CA ILE A 257 1.82 1.69 19.05
C ILE A 257 2.69 2.86 18.62
N LEU A 258 2.70 3.13 17.33
CA LEU A 258 3.59 4.10 16.71
C LEU A 258 2.75 5.17 16.03
N GLU A 259 3.08 6.43 16.30
CA GLU A 259 2.48 7.56 15.59
C GLU A 259 3.00 7.62 14.16
N GLY A 260 2.13 7.91 13.20
CA GLY A 260 2.50 8.16 11.82
C GLY A 260 3.10 9.56 11.63
N LEU A 261 3.85 9.73 10.55
CA LEU A 261 4.40 11.02 10.12
C LEU A 261 3.36 11.84 9.36
#